data_975a9733ba7a49bb906782113f01cb53
#
_entry.id   975a9733ba7a49bb906782113f01cb53
#
_cell.length_a   1.000
_cell.length_b   1.000
_cell.length_c   1.000
_cell.angle_alpha   90.00
_cell.angle_beta   90.00
_cell.angle_gamma   90.00
#
_symmetry.space_group_name_H-M   'P 1'
#
loop_
_entity.id
_entity.type
_entity.pdbx_description
1 polymer ?
#
loop_
_entity_poly.entity_id
_entity_poly.type
_entity_poly.pdbx_seq_one_letter_code
_entity_poly.pdbx_strand_id
1 'polypeptide(L)'
;LNSVTLTRFVAKSEIRRWPLIGTLVTRAGTLYIERGNRRDAARINQHMAKAMQDGDCIGLFPEGTTSDGRNLLPFKASLFDAAARAGATVQPVTLRFVNADGSISQAASYVGDTTLLQSIWRLASARGQVVELHYGQPLSGEQRTRFELCAHAEREIAAGLQPGERAPLRAAEAATVEA
;
A
#
# COMPACT_ATOMS: atom_id res chain seq x y z
N LEU A 1 -6.64 2.15 3.89
CA LEU A 1 -6.22 3.47 3.38
C LEU A 1 -7.39 4.24 2.78
N ASN A 2 -8.19 3.68 1.87
CA ASN A 2 -9.29 4.40 1.23
C ASN A 2 -10.40 4.89 2.19
N SER A 3 -10.49 4.35 3.39
CA SER A 3 -11.37 4.90 4.44
C SER A 3 -10.83 6.18 5.08
N VAL A 4 -9.55 6.50 4.86
CA VAL A 4 -8.88 7.67 5.41
C VAL A 4 -8.56 8.69 4.31
N THR A 5 -8.06 8.24 3.18
CA THR A 5 -7.69 9.09 2.04
C THR A 5 -8.04 8.38 0.74
N LEU A 6 -8.72 9.09 -0.16
CA LEU A 6 -9.06 8.54 -1.48
C LEU A 6 -7.78 8.29 -2.26
N THR A 7 -7.42 7.02 -2.43
CA THR A 7 -6.14 6.59 -2.97
C THR A 7 -6.34 5.69 -4.19
N ARG A 8 -5.71 6.02 -5.30
CA ARG A 8 -5.67 5.17 -6.50
C ARG A 8 -4.48 4.24 -6.42
N PHE A 9 -4.71 2.95 -6.42
CA PHE A 9 -3.63 1.96 -6.31
C PHE A 9 -3.03 1.58 -7.66
N VAL A 10 -1.77 1.13 -7.62
CA VAL A 10 -1.12 0.50 -8.76
C VAL A 10 -1.16 -1.02 -8.57
N ALA A 11 -1.73 -1.73 -9.54
CA ALA A 11 -1.92 -3.17 -9.48
C ALA A 11 -1.46 -3.87 -10.77
N LYS A 12 -1.27 -5.18 -10.71
CA LYS A 12 -0.97 -6.01 -11.88
C LYS A 12 -2.15 -6.01 -12.86
N SER A 13 -1.87 -6.00 -14.17
CA SER A 13 -2.89 -6.02 -15.22
C SER A 13 -3.81 -7.24 -15.17
N GLU A 14 -3.32 -8.39 -14.67
CA GLU A 14 -4.09 -9.63 -14.54
C GLU A 14 -5.29 -9.47 -13.60
N ILE A 15 -5.18 -8.61 -12.56
CA ILE A 15 -6.26 -8.36 -11.60
C ILE A 15 -7.50 -7.77 -12.28
N ARG A 16 -7.32 -7.03 -13.38
CA ARG A 16 -8.44 -6.49 -14.17
C ARG A 16 -9.38 -7.57 -14.69
N ARG A 17 -8.86 -8.80 -14.92
CA ARG A 17 -9.63 -9.92 -15.46
C ARG A 17 -10.33 -10.75 -14.39
N TRP A 18 -10.12 -10.46 -13.11
CA TRP A 18 -10.75 -11.19 -12.02
C TRP A 18 -12.23 -10.86 -11.92
N PRO A 19 -13.12 -11.86 -11.87
CA PRO A 19 -14.56 -11.63 -11.77
C PRO A 19 -14.87 -10.83 -10.49
N LEU A 20 -15.78 -9.87 -10.58
CA LEU A 20 -16.22 -8.95 -9.53
C LEU A 20 -15.09 -8.00 -9.06
N ILE A 21 -13.96 -8.52 -8.60
CA ILE A 21 -12.82 -7.76 -8.07
C ILE A 21 -12.25 -6.83 -9.14
N GLY A 22 -12.03 -7.33 -10.37
CA GLY A 22 -11.53 -6.51 -11.47
C GLY A 22 -12.41 -5.30 -11.75
N THR A 23 -13.73 -5.46 -11.68
CA THR A 23 -14.69 -4.37 -11.86
C THR A 23 -14.62 -3.37 -10.69
N LEU A 24 -14.58 -3.85 -9.46
CA LEU A 24 -14.51 -2.99 -8.26
C LEU A 24 -13.24 -2.15 -8.25
N VAL A 25 -12.06 -2.76 -8.42
CA VAL A 25 -10.79 -2.04 -8.39
C VAL A 25 -10.61 -1.10 -9.59
N THR A 26 -11.18 -1.44 -10.76
CA THR A 26 -11.21 -0.54 -11.91
C THR A 26 -12.04 0.70 -11.63
N ARG A 27 -13.23 0.54 -11.04
CA ARG A 27 -14.09 1.67 -10.64
C ARG A 27 -13.46 2.52 -9.54
N ALA A 28 -12.61 1.92 -8.69
CA ALA A 28 -11.82 2.64 -7.69
C ALA A 28 -10.63 3.42 -8.32
N GLY A 29 -10.50 3.47 -9.64
CA GLY A 29 -9.46 4.23 -10.34
C GLY A 29 -8.08 3.58 -10.31
N THR A 30 -8.00 2.27 -10.10
CA THR A 30 -6.73 1.52 -10.07
C THR A 30 -5.98 1.64 -11.40
N LEU A 31 -4.69 1.94 -11.32
CA LEU A 31 -3.77 1.96 -12.45
C LEU A 31 -3.16 0.56 -12.64
N TYR A 32 -3.20 0.04 -13.86
CA TYR A 32 -2.71 -1.30 -14.13
C TYR A 32 -1.35 -1.27 -14.83
N ILE A 33 -0.43 -2.11 -14.36
CA ILE A 33 0.92 -2.28 -14.93
C ILE A 33 1.14 -3.71 -15.40
N GLU A 34 1.70 -3.84 -16.61
CA GLU A 34 2.21 -5.11 -17.12
C GLU A 34 3.68 -5.26 -16.72
N ARG A 35 3.95 -6.21 -15.84
CA ARG A 35 5.31 -6.45 -15.34
C ARG A 35 6.20 -7.04 -16.43
N GLY A 36 7.46 -6.61 -16.44
CA GLY A 36 8.45 -7.07 -17.45
C GLY A 36 8.43 -6.27 -18.76
N ASN A 37 7.44 -5.42 -18.98
CA ASN A 37 7.38 -4.55 -20.16
C ASN A 37 7.88 -3.13 -19.82
N ARG A 38 9.10 -2.80 -20.24
CA ARG A 38 9.72 -1.48 -19.98
C ARG A 38 8.92 -0.32 -20.57
N ARG A 39 8.29 -0.51 -21.73
CA ARG A 39 7.47 0.54 -22.39
C ARG A 39 6.19 0.79 -21.58
N ASP A 40 5.56 -0.26 -21.08
CA ASP A 40 4.38 -0.12 -20.24
C ASP A 40 4.71 0.53 -18.90
N ALA A 41 5.84 0.18 -18.28
CA ALA A 41 6.33 0.84 -17.06
C ALA A 41 6.56 2.34 -17.27
N ALA A 42 7.16 2.75 -18.40
CA ALA A 42 7.34 4.16 -18.72
C ALA A 42 6.01 4.89 -18.91
N ARG A 43 5.06 4.26 -19.63
CA ARG A 43 3.70 4.81 -19.85
C ARG A 43 2.96 4.99 -18.51
N ILE A 44 3.00 4.00 -17.64
CA ILE A 44 2.35 4.07 -16.33
C ILE A 44 2.99 5.13 -15.45
N ASN A 45 4.32 5.26 -15.43
CA ASN A 45 5.01 6.32 -14.70
C ASN A 45 4.58 7.72 -15.17
N GLN A 46 4.38 7.92 -16.47
CA GLN A 46 3.85 9.18 -17.02
C GLN A 46 2.41 9.44 -16.55
N HIS A 47 1.54 8.43 -16.59
CA HIS A 47 0.16 8.55 -16.12
C HIS A 47 0.11 8.83 -14.62
N MET A 48 0.94 8.18 -13.81
CA MET A 48 1.04 8.42 -12.37
C MET A 48 1.51 9.85 -12.08
N ALA A 49 2.57 10.31 -12.77
CA ALA A 49 3.09 11.66 -12.58
C ALA A 49 2.02 12.71 -12.92
N LYS A 50 1.31 12.52 -14.03
CA LYS A 50 0.21 13.43 -14.39
C LYS A 50 -0.93 13.39 -13.36
N ALA A 51 -1.35 12.23 -12.92
CA ALA A 51 -2.41 12.09 -11.91
C ALA A 51 -2.02 12.79 -10.59
N MET A 52 -0.75 12.66 -10.15
CA MET A 52 -0.24 13.38 -8.98
C MET A 52 -0.24 14.90 -9.18
N GLN A 53 0.12 15.39 -10.37
CA GLN A 53 0.06 16.82 -10.71
C GLN A 53 -1.38 17.35 -10.74
N ASP A 54 -2.34 16.49 -11.12
CA ASP A 54 -3.78 16.81 -11.13
C ASP A 54 -4.40 16.70 -9.70
N GLY A 55 -3.60 16.36 -8.67
CA GLY A 55 -4.02 16.29 -7.26
C GLY A 55 -4.43 14.90 -6.76
N ASP A 56 -4.30 13.85 -7.58
CA ASP A 56 -4.61 12.49 -7.18
C ASP A 56 -3.57 11.94 -6.18
N CYS A 57 -4.05 11.21 -5.17
CA CYS A 57 -3.20 10.42 -4.28
C CYS A 57 -2.97 9.02 -4.88
N ILE A 58 -1.70 8.65 -5.08
CA ILE A 58 -1.32 7.35 -5.64
C ILE A 58 -0.73 6.45 -4.56
N GLY A 59 -1.35 5.30 -4.34
CA GLY A 59 -0.86 4.27 -3.43
C GLY A 59 -0.07 3.20 -4.18
N LEU A 60 1.12 2.87 -3.69
CA LEU A 60 1.94 1.80 -4.25
C LEU A 60 2.60 0.97 -3.15
N PHE A 61 2.89 -0.28 -3.48
CA PHE A 61 3.63 -1.21 -2.62
C PHE A 61 5.03 -1.40 -3.20
N PRO A 62 6.06 -0.72 -2.65
CA PRO A 62 7.35 -0.61 -3.30
C PRO A 62 8.18 -1.89 -3.30
N GLU A 63 7.86 -2.88 -2.48
CA GLU A 63 8.42 -4.23 -2.57
C GLU A 63 8.09 -4.91 -3.92
N GLY A 64 6.94 -4.53 -4.50
CA GLY A 64 6.47 -5.05 -5.79
C GLY A 64 6.09 -6.54 -5.76
N THR A 65 6.02 -7.16 -4.61
CA THR A 65 5.56 -8.53 -4.36
C THR A 65 4.92 -8.63 -2.98
N THR A 66 4.29 -9.77 -2.69
CA THR A 66 3.78 -10.09 -1.36
C THR A 66 4.85 -10.79 -0.54
N SER A 67 4.88 -10.52 0.77
CA SER A 67 5.73 -11.17 1.76
C SER A 67 4.87 -11.71 2.92
N ASP A 68 5.51 -12.39 3.86
CA ASP A 68 4.87 -12.84 5.09
C ASP A 68 4.66 -11.69 6.11
N GLY A 69 5.11 -10.49 5.79
CA GLY A 69 5.00 -9.29 6.63
C GLY A 69 5.93 -9.28 7.86
N ARG A 70 6.82 -10.27 8.00
CA ARG A 70 7.80 -10.34 9.11
C ARG A 70 9.04 -9.51 8.82
N ASN A 71 9.44 -9.46 7.56
CA ASN A 71 10.60 -8.74 7.11
C ASN A 71 10.25 -7.84 5.93
N LEU A 72 10.88 -6.68 5.88
CA LEU A 72 10.76 -5.76 4.75
C LEU A 72 11.63 -6.27 3.61
N LEU A 73 11.05 -6.40 2.42
CA LEU A 73 11.81 -6.67 1.21
C LEU A 73 12.38 -5.38 0.62
N PRO A 74 13.51 -5.44 -0.12
CA PRO A 74 14.10 -4.26 -0.73
C PRO A 74 13.13 -3.51 -1.64
N PHE A 75 13.07 -2.20 -1.50
CA PHE A 75 12.19 -1.36 -2.30
C PHE A 75 12.73 -1.14 -3.71
N LYS A 76 11.84 -1.07 -4.68
CA LYS A 76 12.16 -0.81 -6.08
C LYS A 76 12.13 0.68 -6.36
N ALA A 77 13.30 1.32 -6.47
CA ALA A 77 13.42 2.75 -6.73
C ALA A 77 12.69 3.21 -8.00
N SER A 78 12.53 2.33 -9.00
CA SER A 78 11.77 2.64 -10.22
C SER A 78 10.30 2.99 -9.99
N LEU A 79 9.71 2.56 -8.87
CA LEU A 79 8.32 2.88 -8.51
C LEU A 79 8.17 4.32 -7.96
N PHE A 80 9.26 4.95 -7.58
CA PHE A 80 9.28 6.34 -7.11
C PHE A 80 9.58 7.36 -8.24
N ASP A 81 9.83 6.89 -9.47
CA ASP A 81 10.17 7.75 -10.61
C ASP A 81 9.04 8.75 -10.92
N ALA A 82 7.79 8.33 -10.83
CA ALA A 82 6.64 9.19 -11.06
C ALA A 82 6.54 10.31 -10.01
N ALA A 83 6.76 10.00 -8.73
CA ALA A 83 6.75 11.00 -7.66
C ALA A 83 7.90 12.01 -7.81
N ALA A 84 9.10 11.54 -8.14
CA ALA A 84 10.25 12.41 -8.40
C ALA A 84 9.98 13.36 -9.58
N ARG A 85 9.40 12.87 -10.69
CA ARG A 85 9.04 13.68 -11.86
C ARG A 85 7.93 14.69 -11.60
N ALA A 86 6.97 14.34 -10.77
CA ALA A 86 5.86 15.20 -10.41
C ALA A 86 6.21 16.20 -9.30
N GLY A 87 7.35 16.06 -8.63
CA GLY A 87 7.66 16.79 -7.40
C GLY A 87 6.71 16.43 -6.23
N ALA A 88 6.00 15.30 -6.34
CA ALA A 88 4.95 14.94 -5.40
C ALA A 88 5.52 14.48 -4.05
N THR A 89 4.84 14.84 -2.97
CA THR A 89 5.21 14.38 -1.62
C THR A 89 4.97 12.88 -1.48
N VAL A 90 5.99 12.17 -1.00
CA VAL A 90 5.90 10.76 -0.63
C VAL A 90 5.58 10.66 0.85
N GLN A 91 4.45 10.03 1.19
CA GLN A 91 4.02 9.71 2.55
C GLN A 91 4.24 8.23 2.81
N PRO A 92 5.27 7.82 3.56
CA PRO A 92 5.43 6.44 3.98
C PRO A 92 4.31 6.04 4.94
N VAL A 93 3.70 4.88 4.72
CA VAL A 93 2.66 4.34 5.59
C VAL A 93 2.93 2.86 5.84
N THR A 94 3.23 2.52 7.07
CA THR A 94 3.34 1.13 7.52
C THR A 94 1.95 0.61 7.86
N LEU A 95 1.60 -0.54 7.29
CA LEU A 95 0.33 -1.20 7.51
C LEU A 95 0.58 -2.53 8.22
N ARG A 96 -0.02 -2.70 9.40
CA ARG A 96 0.10 -3.91 10.21
C ARG A 96 -1.27 -4.47 10.51
N PHE A 97 -1.40 -5.79 10.37
CA PHE A 97 -2.56 -6.52 10.81
C PHE A 97 -2.23 -7.18 12.14
N VAL A 98 -2.98 -6.85 13.18
CA VAL A 98 -2.76 -7.37 14.54
C VAL A 98 -4.04 -8.01 15.08
N ASN A 99 -3.85 -9.04 15.88
CA ASN A 99 -4.92 -9.67 16.64
C ASN A 99 -5.30 -8.81 17.87
N ALA A 100 -6.39 -9.12 18.53
CA ALA A 100 -6.84 -8.40 19.73
C ALA A 100 -5.79 -8.39 20.86
N ASP A 101 -4.94 -9.41 20.95
CA ASP A 101 -3.82 -9.50 21.90
C ASP A 101 -2.59 -8.70 21.45
N GLY A 102 -2.65 -8.08 20.26
CA GLY A 102 -1.59 -7.29 19.67
C GLY A 102 -0.49 -8.09 18.99
N SER A 103 -0.61 -9.40 18.85
CA SER A 103 0.29 -10.22 18.04
C SER A 103 0.03 -9.97 16.54
N ILE A 104 1.05 -10.19 15.70
CA ILE A 104 0.89 -10.06 14.24
C ILE A 104 -0.11 -11.12 13.74
N SER A 105 -1.13 -10.66 13.01
CA SER A 105 -2.14 -11.54 12.45
C SER A 105 -1.61 -12.29 11.23
N GLN A 106 -1.73 -13.62 11.26
CA GLN A 106 -1.44 -14.49 10.11
C GLN A 106 -2.60 -14.54 9.10
N ALA A 107 -3.79 -14.05 9.47
CA ALA A 107 -4.97 -14.11 8.58
C ALA A 107 -4.82 -13.22 7.34
N ALA A 108 -4.05 -12.14 7.44
CA ALA A 108 -3.78 -11.23 6.33
C ALA A 108 -2.59 -11.68 5.44
N SER A 109 -1.84 -12.70 5.85
CA SER A 109 -0.70 -13.21 5.08
C SER A 109 -1.15 -13.87 3.78
N TYR A 110 -0.66 -13.34 2.66
CA TYR A 110 -0.89 -13.90 1.32
C TYR A 110 0.44 -14.42 0.77
N VAL A 111 0.81 -15.64 1.16
CA VAL A 111 2.10 -16.28 0.80
C VAL A 111 1.91 -17.71 0.34
N GLY A 112 2.83 -18.19 -0.48
CA GLY A 112 2.83 -19.56 -1.01
C GLY A 112 1.64 -19.85 -1.92
N ASP A 113 1.06 -21.04 -1.78
CA ASP A 113 -0.05 -21.53 -2.60
C ASP A 113 -1.43 -21.03 -2.16
N THR A 114 -1.47 -20.03 -1.26
CA THR A 114 -2.73 -19.46 -0.79
C THR A 114 -3.46 -18.78 -1.96
N THR A 115 -4.68 -19.22 -2.26
CA THR A 115 -5.50 -18.55 -3.26
C THR A 115 -6.08 -17.24 -2.71
N LEU A 116 -6.42 -16.29 -3.60
CA LEU A 116 -7.06 -15.05 -3.20
C LEU A 116 -8.35 -15.28 -2.41
N LEU A 117 -9.18 -16.23 -2.85
CA LEU A 117 -10.44 -16.56 -2.16
C LEU A 117 -10.19 -17.08 -0.75
N GLN A 118 -9.17 -17.92 -0.57
CA GLN A 118 -8.78 -18.39 0.76
C GLN A 118 -8.29 -17.24 1.65
N SER A 119 -7.50 -16.31 1.09
CA SER A 119 -7.03 -15.14 1.81
C SER A 119 -8.18 -14.23 2.25
N ILE A 120 -9.11 -13.93 1.34
CA ILE A 120 -10.30 -13.14 1.64
C ILE A 120 -11.16 -13.84 2.70
N TRP A 121 -11.37 -15.16 2.56
CA TRP A 121 -12.15 -15.93 3.53
C TRP A 121 -11.50 -15.96 4.91
N ARG A 122 -10.18 -16.16 4.99
CA ARG A 122 -9.43 -16.10 6.26
C ARG A 122 -9.59 -14.74 6.92
N LEU A 123 -9.43 -13.66 6.15
CA LEU A 123 -9.55 -12.30 6.65
C LEU A 123 -10.98 -12.00 7.12
N ALA A 124 -12.00 -12.41 6.34
CA ALA A 124 -13.41 -12.21 6.67
C ALA A 124 -13.88 -13.05 7.88
N SER A 125 -13.27 -14.23 8.08
CA SER A 125 -13.59 -15.15 9.18
C SER A 125 -12.86 -14.79 10.48
N ALA A 126 -11.79 -14.01 10.40
CA ALA A 126 -10.99 -13.63 11.56
C ALA A 126 -11.72 -12.54 12.36
N ARG A 127 -11.97 -12.80 13.63
CA ARG A 127 -12.63 -11.88 14.55
C ARG A 127 -11.60 -11.08 15.35
N GLY A 128 -11.94 -9.83 15.69
CA GLY A 128 -11.12 -9.00 16.56
C GLY A 128 -9.79 -8.56 15.93
N GLN A 129 -9.70 -8.53 14.60
CA GLN A 129 -8.51 -8.01 13.92
C GLN A 129 -8.52 -6.47 13.89
N VAL A 130 -7.36 -5.90 14.12
CA VAL A 130 -7.13 -4.46 14.03
C VAL A 130 -6.11 -4.20 12.92
N VAL A 131 -6.37 -3.20 12.10
CA VAL A 131 -5.42 -2.70 11.11
C VAL A 131 -4.80 -1.43 11.66
N GLU A 132 -3.51 -1.49 11.96
CA GLU A 132 -2.73 -0.34 12.39
C GLU A 132 -2.11 0.34 11.18
N LEU A 133 -2.31 1.66 11.07
CA LEU A 133 -1.66 2.51 10.08
C LEU A 133 -0.67 3.43 10.80
N HIS A 134 0.60 3.28 10.52
CA HIS A 134 1.64 4.16 11.04
C HIS A 134 2.15 5.06 9.92
N TYR A 135 1.97 6.37 10.08
CA TYR A 135 2.43 7.38 9.14
C TYR A 135 3.83 7.82 9.52
N GLY A 136 4.81 7.52 8.65
CA GLY A 136 6.18 8.01 8.77
C GLY A 136 6.30 9.48 8.34
N GLN A 137 7.49 10.04 8.40
CA GLN A 137 7.75 11.41 8.00
C GLN A 137 7.58 11.57 6.48
N PRO A 138 6.76 12.53 6.01
CA PRO A 138 6.63 12.80 4.59
C PRO A 138 7.91 13.44 4.03
N LEU A 139 8.21 13.16 2.76
CA LEU A 139 9.32 13.78 2.04
C LEU A 139 8.82 14.36 0.71
N SER A 140 9.07 15.66 0.50
CA SER A 140 8.78 16.31 -0.78
C SER A 140 9.61 15.70 -1.90
N GLY A 141 8.98 15.45 -3.06
CA GLY A 141 9.66 14.99 -4.27
C GLY A 141 10.39 16.09 -5.04
N GLU A 142 10.19 17.37 -4.65
CA GLU A 142 10.84 18.50 -5.32
C GLU A 142 12.36 18.39 -5.23
N GLN A 143 13.04 18.46 -6.39
CA GLN A 143 14.49 18.37 -6.51
C GLN A 143 15.09 17.08 -5.91
N ARG A 144 14.29 16.02 -5.76
CA ARG A 144 14.73 14.73 -5.24
C ARG A 144 14.78 13.68 -6.34
N THR A 145 15.75 12.80 -6.24
CA THR A 145 15.84 11.62 -7.09
C THR A 145 14.93 10.50 -6.58
N ARG A 146 14.51 9.61 -7.47
CA ARG A 146 13.79 8.40 -7.10
C ARG A 146 14.51 7.54 -6.05
N PHE A 147 15.85 7.59 -6.03
CA PHE A 147 16.67 6.83 -5.08
C PHE A 147 16.59 7.41 -3.67
N GLU A 148 16.61 8.73 -3.54
CA GLU A 148 16.44 9.42 -2.25
C GLU A 148 15.06 9.18 -1.67
N LEU A 149 13.99 9.30 -2.50
CA LEU A 149 12.62 9.02 -2.09
C LEU A 149 12.45 7.56 -1.65
N CYS A 150 13.02 6.62 -2.40
CA CYS A 150 13.00 5.20 -2.09
C CYS A 150 13.68 4.89 -0.76
N ALA A 151 14.93 5.37 -0.57
CA ALA A 151 15.70 5.13 0.65
C ALA A 151 15.05 5.79 1.88
N HIS A 152 14.42 6.96 1.72
CA HIS A 152 13.66 7.58 2.79
C HIS A 152 12.44 6.73 3.17
N ALA A 153 11.62 6.35 2.21
CA ALA A 153 10.42 5.55 2.45
C ALA A 153 10.77 4.19 3.10
N GLU A 154 11.84 3.55 2.66
CA GLU A 154 12.31 2.27 3.22
C GLU A 154 12.71 2.41 4.69
N ARG A 155 13.45 3.46 5.06
CA ARG A 155 13.82 3.73 6.46
C ARG A 155 12.60 4.00 7.35
N GLU A 156 11.68 4.84 6.90
CA GLU A 156 10.48 5.20 7.65
C GLU A 156 9.57 3.98 7.88
N ILE A 157 9.39 3.16 6.86
CA ILE A 157 8.56 1.95 6.97
C ILE A 157 9.27 0.91 7.84
N ALA A 158 10.57 0.74 7.72
CA ALA A 158 11.35 -0.15 8.59
C ALA A 158 11.24 0.27 10.07
N ALA A 159 11.30 1.56 10.35
CA ALA A 159 11.08 2.09 11.70
C ALA A 159 9.67 1.81 12.21
N GLY A 160 8.65 1.97 11.36
CA GLY A 160 7.25 1.69 11.71
C GLY A 160 6.92 0.20 11.90
N LEU A 161 7.75 -0.71 11.39
CA LEU A 161 7.60 -2.15 11.61
C LEU A 161 8.16 -2.62 12.95
N GLN A 162 9.10 -1.88 13.54
CA GLN A 162 9.62 -2.22 14.86
C GLN A 162 8.49 -2.07 15.90
N PRO A 163 8.41 -2.99 16.87
CA PRO A 163 7.46 -2.84 17.97
C PRO A 163 7.90 -1.64 18.81
N GLY A 164 7.37 -0.48 18.50
CA GLY A 164 7.50 0.69 19.35
C GLY A 164 6.71 0.50 20.65
N GLU A 165 7.08 1.24 21.68
CA GLU A 165 6.27 1.38 22.90
C GLU A 165 4.84 1.76 22.48
N ARG A 166 3.87 0.88 22.76
CA ARG A 166 2.48 1.11 22.40
C ARG A 166 1.96 2.32 23.16
N ALA A 167 1.66 3.39 22.47
CA ALA A 167 0.66 4.29 23.00
C ALA A 167 -0.64 3.49 23.22
N PRO A 168 -1.25 3.53 24.42
CA PRO A 168 -2.48 2.81 24.68
C PRO A 168 -3.49 3.19 23.60
N LEU A 169 -4.10 2.18 22.96
CA LEU A 169 -5.20 2.36 22.02
C LEU A 169 -6.24 3.24 22.73
N ARG A 170 -6.29 4.52 22.40
CA ARG A 170 -7.48 5.32 22.67
C ARG A 170 -8.59 4.59 21.93
N ALA A 171 -9.56 4.09 22.69
CA ALA A 171 -10.76 3.52 22.12
C ALA A 171 -11.26 4.52 21.07
N ALA A 172 -11.03 4.20 19.80
CA ALA A 172 -11.66 4.93 18.73
C ALA A 172 -13.14 4.70 18.94
N GLU A 173 -13.88 5.77 19.18
CA GLU A 173 -15.33 5.76 19.20
C GLU A 173 -15.80 4.94 18.01
N ALA A 174 -16.46 3.84 18.31
CA ALA A 174 -17.13 3.03 17.31
C ALA A 174 -18.09 3.98 16.59
N ALA A 175 -17.75 4.38 15.37
CA ALA A 175 -18.70 5.00 14.49
C ALA A 175 -19.76 3.93 14.20
N THR A 176 -20.81 3.97 14.99
CA THR A 176 -22.04 3.22 14.75
C THR A 176 -22.59 3.73 13.43
N VAL A 177 -22.40 2.96 12.38
CA VAL A 177 -23.14 3.13 11.14
C VAL A 177 -24.51 2.53 11.43
N GLU A 178 -25.43 3.36 11.89
CA GLU A 178 -26.83 3.04 11.84
C GLU A 178 -27.32 3.06 10.38
N ALA A 179 -28.11 2.06 10.06
CA ALA A 179 -28.66 1.68 8.77
C ALA A 179 -29.35 2.79 7.98
#